data_58055df026ffd9333c55286c230ee03d
#
_entry.id   58055df026ffd9333c55286c230ee03d
#
_cell.length_a   1.000
_cell.length_b   1.000
_cell.length_c   1.000
_cell.angle_alpha   90.00
_cell.angle_beta   90.00
_cell.angle_gamma   90.00
#
_symmetry.space_group_name_H-M   'P 1'
#
loop_
_entity.id
_entity.type
_entity.pdbx_description
1 polymer ?
#
loop_
_entity_poly.entity_id
_entity_poly.type
_entity_poly.pdbx_seq_one_letter_code
_entity_poly.pdbx_strand_id
1 'polypeptide(L)'
;NYYFDSVNGDDANNGTSVGTPFKSLAKLQSLTLKGGDSILLKSGAVFTEKLLLSCCGEENNPVVLGKYGGLEKPHIKGNGVDTAAVHILNSENLVIRDLEISNKGDVPKAGLLGLWVELDKFGESHNMVIDDLYVHDVYGSTVIEKGGGIGICIQNGRDNDSILNRFIGMTIENCYLKDCQRDGIKFRGYWSRKQWNPNLGVVVRKNVLDGVPGDGIVLAGCDGGLIEYNVMKNCPKTLPESEACDGIWPWCSDNTLVQFNVVSDHRSIIDGYAYDSDWGCRNSIFQYNLSYNNDGGFMLVIGTNGWPEDWCVNGNIETKVRYNVSINDGLRNYLTNASHKDAYFSPVMHFTGYTQNTLVENNLFYLFPKPEPQIDRTLFHFTKHDSSYGKGDVFKNNYIYAPEVIVAVKEEKAVGNQYFGNVYIGSLKTPATGFTKQEGTFNKSLWYNTEDKNWDILLD
;
A
#
# COMPACT_ATOMS: atom_id res chain seq x y z
N ASN A 1 9.15 32.70 -8.29
CA ASN A 1 10.05 31.66 -7.73
C ASN A 1 10.66 32.16 -6.42
N TYR A 2 10.74 31.28 -5.43
CA TYR A 2 11.41 31.52 -4.14
C TYR A 2 12.50 30.48 -3.93
N TYR A 3 13.70 30.93 -3.60
CA TYR A 3 14.89 30.10 -3.48
C TYR A 3 15.32 29.94 -2.02
N PHE A 4 15.73 28.73 -1.63
CA PHE A 4 16.16 28.40 -0.29
C PHE A 4 17.52 27.67 -0.33
N ASP A 5 18.47 28.13 0.47
CA ASP A 5 19.80 27.50 0.62
C ASP A 5 20.16 27.51 2.12
N SER A 6 20.13 26.36 2.77
CA SER A 6 20.41 26.26 4.22
C SER A 6 21.83 26.62 4.61
N VAL A 7 22.75 26.64 3.65
CA VAL A 7 24.19 26.92 3.90
C VAL A 7 24.50 28.39 3.61
N ASN A 8 24.16 28.87 2.40
CA ASN A 8 24.55 30.20 1.91
C ASN A 8 23.40 31.22 1.91
N GLY A 9 22.20 30.82 2.30
CA GLY A 9 21.06 31.72 2.39
C GLY A 9 21.11 32.65 3.58
N ASP A 10 20.29 33.69 3.54
CA ASP A 10 20.07 34.64 4.62
C ASP A 10 18.58 35.02 4.66
N ASP A 11 17.96 34.92 5.81
CA ASP A 11 16.54 35.26 5.99
C ASP A 11 16.23 36.76 5.90
N ALA A 12 17.25 37.60 5.84
CA ALA A 12 17.14 39.00 5.48
C ALA A 12 16.98 39.25 3.96
N ASN A 13 17.29 38.25 3.15
CA ASN A 13 17.10 38.28 1.69
C ASN A 13 15.62 38.31 1.31
N ASN A 14 15.35 38.59 0.04
CA ASN A 14 13.99 38.53 -0.52
C ASN A 14 13.61 37.13 -1.08
N GLY A 15 14.56 36.23 -1.22
CA GLY A 15 14.38 34.86 -1.71
C GLY A 15 14.05 34.76 -3.22
N THR A 16 14.05 35.84 -3.98
CA THR A 16 13.51 35.85 -5.35
C THR A 16 14.54 35.53 -6.44
N SER A 17 15.79 35.33 -6.06
CA SER A 17 16.86 34.93 -6.99
C SER A 17 17.81 33.90 -6.36
N VAL A 18 18.54 33.17 -7.21
CA VAL A 18 19.60 32.23 -6.80
C VAL A 18 20.71 32.90 -5.97
N GLY A 19 20.93 34.20 -6.20
CA GLY A 19 21.95 34.98 -5.50
C GLY A 19 21.50 35.56 -4.15
N THR A 20 20.20 35.53 -3.86
CA THR A 20 19.61 36.05 -2.63
C THR A 20 18.61 35.07 -2.01
N PRO A 21 19.02 33.78 -1.78
CA PRO A 21 18.09 32.77 -1.26
C PRO A 21 17.81 33.03 0.24
N PHE A 22 16.66 32.54 0.70
CA PHE A 22 16.37 32.37 2.13
C PHE A 22 17.21 31.25 2.73
N LYS A 23 17.48 31.33 4.02
CA LYS A 23 18.22 30.30 4.76
C LYS A 23 17.29 29.24 5.34
N SER A 24 16.24 29.66 6.03
CA SER A 24 15.37 28.77 6.79
C SER A 24 14.03 28.52 6.10
N LEU A 25 13.49 27.31 6.26
CA LEU A 25 12.14 26.93 5.79
C LEU A 25 11.04 27.70 6.52
N ALA A 26 11.31 28.26 7.70
CA ALA A 26 10.37 29.11 8.43
C ALA A 26 9.89 30.32 7.61
N LYS A 27 10.69 30.78 6.65
CA LYS A 27 10.34 31.88 5.75
C LYS A 27 9.14 31.56 4.85
N LEU A 28 8.83 30.28 4.61
CA LEU A 28 7.63 29.86 3.87
C LEU A 28 6.35 30.45 4.46
N GLN A 29 6.28 30.58 5.79
CA GLN A 29 5.10 31.12 6.47
C GLN A 29 4.86 32.63 6.20
N SER A 30 5.87 33.33 5.69
CA SER A 30 5.75 34.74 5.31
C SER A 30 5.41 34.99 3.85
N LEU A 31 5.36 33.92 3.04
CA LEU A 31 5.08 34.01 1.60
C LEU A 31 3.58 33.96 1.31
N THR A 32 3.15 34.77 0.36
CA THR A 32 1.83 34.62 -0.27
C THR A 32 2.04 33.99 -1.64
N LEU A 33 1.75 32.71 -1.73
CA LEU A 33 1.92 31.93 -2.96
C LEU A 33 0.68 31.99 -3.82
N LYS A 34 0.88 31.97 -5.14
CA LYS A 34 -0.18 31.94 -6.16
C LYS A 34 0.16 30.95 -7.25
N GLY A 35 -0.78 30.65 -8.11
CA GLY A 35 -0.55 29.79 -9.27
C GLY A 35 0.70 30.19 -10.05
N GLY A 36 1.53 29.20 -10.42
CA GLY A 36 2.80 29.35 -11.11
C GLY A 36 4.01 29.69 -10.23
N ASP A 37 3.82 29.91 -8.94
CA ASP A 37 4.97 30.08 -8.04
C ASP A 37 5.72 28.77 -7.80
N SER A 38 7.03 28.88 -7.62
CA SER A 38 7.87 27.76 -7.29
C SER A 38 8.67 28.04 -6.01
N ILE A 39 8.68 27.08 -5.13
CA ILE A 39 9.50 26.99 -3.92
C ILE A 39 10.64 26.03 -4.26
N LEU A 40 11.84 26.55 -4.37
CA LEU A 40 13.00 25.81 -4.87
C LEU A 40 14.08 25.70 -3.80
N LEU A 41 14.35 24.47 -3.37
CA LEU A 41 15.37 24.15 -2.40
C LEU A 41 16.69 23.84 -3.12
N LYS A 42 17.81 24.31 -2.56
CA LYS A 42 19.14 24.07 -3.16
C LYS A 42 19.47 22.60 -3.20
N SER A 43 19.85 22.09 -4.37
CA SER A 43 20.33 20.73 -4.56
C SER A 43 21.45 20.37 -3.59
N GLY A 44 21.32 19.21 -2.92
CA GLY A 44 22.26 18.73 -1.89
C GLY A 44 22.25 19.49 -0.57
N ALA A 45 21.44 20.53 -0.41
CA ALA A 45 21.30 21.21 0.87
C ALA A 45 20.52 20.36 1.89
N VAL A 46 20.87 20.45 3.16
CA VAL A 46 20.20 19.76 4.27
C VAL A 46 19.46 20.79 5.12
N PHE A 47 18.16 20.61 5.28
CA PHE A 47 17.31 21.40 6.16
C PHE A 47 16.92 20.53 7.36
N THR A 48 17.20 21.00 8.58
CA THR A 48 16.95 20.24 9.82
C THR A 48 15.70 20.70 10.57
N GLU A 49 14.90 21.51 9.94
CA GLU A 49 13.64 22.02 10.44
C GLU A 49 12.46 21.46 9.64
N LYS A 50 11.28 21.47 10.24
CA LYS A 50 10.04 21.06 9.58
C LYS A 50 9.73 21.99 8.40
N LEU A 51 9.39 21.40 7.25
CA LEU A 51 8.73 22.12 6.16
C LEU A 51 7.22 22.10 6.41
N LEU A 52 6.63 23.25 6.65
CA LEU A 52 5.18 23.43 6.71
C LEU A 52 4.76 24.30 5.51
N LEU A 53 3.82 23.80 4.71
CA LEU A 53 3.33 24.52 3.53
C LEU A 53 1.81 24.45 3.46
N SER A 54 1.18 25.59 3.17
CA SER A 54 -0.23 25.71 2.81
C SER A 54 -0.34 26.65 1.62
N CYS A 55 -0.87 26.17 0.49
CA CYS A 55 -0.99 26.96 -0.72
C CYS A 55 -2.05 26.41 -1.68
N CYS A 56 -2.62 27.31 -2.47
CA CYS A 56 -3.53 26.95 -3.54
C CYS A 56 -2.97 27.48 -4.87
N GLY A 57 -2.59 26.54 -5.74
CA GLY A 57 -2.28 26.85 -7.14
C GLY A 57 -3.55 26.93 -7.99
N GLU A 58 -3.37 26.97 -9.29
CA GLU A 58 -4.44 26.95 -10.28
C GLU A 58 -4.31 25.66 -11.11
N GLU A 59 -5.40 25.15 -11.63
CA GLU A 59 -5.47 23.86 -12.35
C GLU A 59 -4.38 23.70 -13.43
N ASN A 60 -4.19 24.72 -14.24
CA ASN A 60 -3.18 24.72 -15.32
C ASN A 60 -1.88 25.46 -14.96
N ASN A 61 -1.75 25.89 -13.73
CA ASN A 61 -0.64 26.68 -13.24
C ASN A 61 -0.37 26.38 -11.75
N PRO A 62 0.04 25.14 -11.42
CA PRO A 62 0.22 24.71 -10.04
C PRO A 62 1.33 25.48 -9.34
N VAL A 63 1.31 25.47 -8.02
CA VAL A 63 2.49 25.77 -7.21
C VAL A 63 3.43 24.56 -7.27
N VAL A 64 4.73 24.81 -7.34
CA VAL A 64 5.74 23.73 -7.36
C VAL A 64 6.66 23.84 -6.15
N LEU A 65 6.75 22.78 -5.36
CA LEU A 65 7.81 22.57 -4.37
C LEU A 65 8.83 21.58 -4.93
N GLY A 66 10.07 22.02 -5.15
CA GLY A 66 11.10 21.21 -5.78
C GLY A 66 12.52 21.71 -5.52
N LYS A 67 13.43 21.45 -6.43
CA LYS A 67 14.86 21.78 -6.29
C LYS A 67 15.39 22.70 -7.38
N TYR A 68 16.59 23.25 -7.13
CA TYR A 68 17.37 23.96 -8.13
C TYR A 68 18.87 23.70 -7.99
N GLY A 69 19.59 23.89 -9.06
CA GLY A 69 21.05 24.03 -9.07
C GLY A 69 21.86 22.74 -9.04
N GLY A 70 21.28 21.58 -9.34
CA GLY A 70 22.03 20.32 -9.44
C GLY A 70 21.14 19.08 -9.50
N LEU A 71 21.76 17.89 -9.46
CA LEU A 71 21.07 16.61 -9.57
C LEU A 71 20.64 16.05 -8.21
N GLU A 72 21.42 16.31 -7.15
CA GLU A 72 21.15 15.79 -5.81
C GLU A 72 19.85 16.36 -5.25
N LYS A 73 19.08 15.53 -4.55
CA LYS A 73 17.88 15.99 -3.86
C LYS A 73 18.25 16.82 -2.63
N PRO A 74 17.56 17.97 -2.35
CA PRO A 74 17.64 18.60 -1.05
C PRO A 74 17.00 17.70 0.00
N HIS A 75 17.64 17.58 1.16
CA HIS A 75 17.20 16.70 2.23
C HIS A 75 16.50 17.48 3.35
N ILE A 76 15.24 17.19 3.57
CA ILE A 76 14.48 17.67 4.73
C ILE A 76 14.54 16.61 5.81
N LYS A 77 15.30 16.90 6.88
CA LYS A 77 15.63 15.97 7.94
C LYS A 77 14.92 16.36 9.24
N GLY A 78 13.82 15.68 9.54
CA GLY A 78 12.97 15.99 10.70
C GLY A 78 13.58 15.65 12.06
N ASN A 79 14.58 14.77 12.12
CA ASN A 79 15.32 14.37 13.35
C ASN A 79 14.43 13.84 14.49
N GLY A 80 13.21 13.35 14.19
CA GLY A 80 12.27 12.85 15.19
C GLY A 80 11.67 13.94 16.11
N VAL A 81 11.81 15.19 15.76
CA VAL A 81 11.33 16.33 16.57
C VAL A 81 9.84 16.56 16.32
N ASP A 82 9.48 16.91 15.11
CA ASP A 82 8.11 17.16 14.69
C ASP A 82 7.39 15.90 14.23
N THR A 83 6.07 15.91 14.28
CA THR A 83 5.22 14.79 13.81
C THR A 83 5.54 14.42 12.36
N ALA A 84 5.73 15.38 11.48
CA ALA A 84 6.16 15.15 10.12
C ALA A 84 7.35 16.03 9.75
N ALA A 85 8.30 15.48 8.97
CA ALA A 85 9.40 16.27 8.42
C ALA A 85 8.88 17.28 7.40
N VAL A 86 7.93 16.86 6.56
CA VAL A 86 7.21 17.71 5.61
C VAL A 86 5.71 17.60 5.90
N HIS A 87 5.06 18.72 6.15
CA HIS A 87 3.63 18.83 6.36
C HIS A 87 3.00 19.78 5.35
N ILE A 88 2.16 19.25 4.50
CA ILE A 88 1.35 20.00 3.53
C ILE A 88 -0.07 20.05 4.09
N LEU A 89 -0.52 21.25 4.44
CA LEU A 89 -1.82 21.45 5.07
C LEU A 89 -2.72 22.27 4.15
N ASN A 90 -3.94 21.80 3.89
CA ASN A 90 -4.96 22.57 3.17
C ASN A 90 -4.44 23.17 1.86
N SER A 91 -3.96 22.32 0.98
CA SER A 91 -3.38 22.74 -0.29
C SER A 91 -4.07 22.07 -1.47
N GLU A 92 -4.07 22.73 -2.62
CA GLU A 92 -4.56 22.19 -3.88
C GLU A 92 -3.72 22.68 -5.07
N ASN A 93 -3.78 21.99 -6.20
CA ASN A 93 -3.01 22.30 -7.39
C ASN A 93 -1.53 22.53 -7.06
N LEU A 94 -0.94 21.54 -6.36
CA LEU A 94 0.44 21.58 -5.87
C LEU A 94 1.22 20.37 -6.38
N VAL A 95 2.41 20.61 -6.91
CA VAL A 95 3.38 19.57 -7.27
C VAL A 95 4.51 19.57 -6.26
N ILE A 96 4.76 18.43 -5.63
CA ILE A 96 5.86 18.18 -4.69
C ILE A 96 6.80 17.19 -5.34
N ARG A 97 8.04 17.57 -5.61
CA ARG A 97 8.95 16.70 -6.33
C ARG A 97 10.42 16.87 -5.99
N ASP A 98 11.22 15.87 -6.35
CA ASP A 98 12.69 15.95 -6.30
C ASP A 98 13.26 16.18 -4.89
N LEU A 99 12.62 15.68 -3.83
CA LEU A 99 13.05 15.89 -2.44
C LEU A 99 13.49 14.57 -1.79
N GLU A 100 14.43 14.68 -0.86
CA GLU A 100 14.76 13.64 0.11
C GLU A 100 14.16 14.01 1.47
N ILE A 101 13.48 13.03 2.11
CA ILE A 101 12.75 13.26 3.35
C ILE A 101 13.07 12.13 4.33
N SER A 102 13.49 12.47 5.54
CA SER A 102 13.63 11.51 6.64
C SER A 102 13.12 12.08 7.94
N ASN A 103 12.68 11.21 8.86
CA ASN A 103 12.23 11.63 10.18
C ASN A 103 12.63 10.58 11.23
N LYS A 104 13.92 10.58 11.56
CA LYS A 104 14.54 9.63 12.47
C LYS A 104 15.14 10.36 13.67
N GLY A 105 14.61 10.08 14.85
CA GLY A 105 15.23 10.46 16.12
C GLY A 105 16.17 9.37 16.63
N ASP A 106 16.78 9.60 17.80
CA ASP A 106 17.65 8.62 18.45
C ASP A 106 16.89 7.35 18.88
N VAL A 107 15.60 7.50 19.14
CA VAL A 107 14.66 6.39 19.47
C VAL A 107 13.38 6.54 18.68
N PRO A 108 12.68 5.42 18.38
CA PRO A 108 11.37 5.47 17.75
C PRO A 108 10.37 6.28 18.59
N LYS A 109 9.62 7.15 17.96
CA LYS A 109 8.61 7.98 18.61
C LYS A 109 7.25 7.82 17.91
N ALA A 110 6.23 7.48 18.69
CA ALA A 110 4.87 7.36 18.15
C ALA A 110 4.45 8.62 17.37
N GLY A 111 3.71 8.42 16.29
CA GLY A 111 3.16 9.49 15.47
C GLY A 111 4.10 10.09 14.42
N LEU A 112 5.40 9.71 14.36
CA LEU A 112 6.31 10.29 13.35
C LEU A 112 5.96 9.85 11.93
N LEU A 113 5.94 10.82 11.00
CA LEU A 113 5.65 10.69 9.58
C LEU A 113 6.80 11.29 8.75
N GLY A 114 7.00 10.79 7.55
CA GLY A 114 7.90 11.44 6.59
C GLY A 114 7.23 12.66 5.96
N LEU A 115 6.40 12.43 4.95
CA LEU A 115 5.51 13.41 4.35
C LEU A 115 4.08 13.22 4.89
N TRP A 116 3.47 14.29 5.35
CA TRP A 116 2.07 14.33 5.74
C TRP A 116 1.31 15.35 4.90
N VAL A 117 0.36 14.90 4.10
CA VAL A 117 -0.58 15.75 3.35
C VAL A 117 -1.94 15.67 4.03
N GLU A 118 -2.42 16.78 4.52
CA GLU A 118 -3.61 16.86 5.38
C GLU A 118 -4.61 17.90 4.89
N LEU A 119 -5.88 17.55 4.94
CA LEU A 119 -7.00 18.48 4.84
C LEU A 119 -7.72 18.58 6.18
N ASP A 120 -7.91 19.80 6.66
CA ASP A 120 -8.69 20.11 7.86
C ASP A 120 -9.65 21.27 7.54
N LYS A 121 -10.95 20.98 7.49
CA LYS A 121 -12.01 21.94 7.16
C LYS A 121 -11.79 22.70 5.85
N PHE A 122 -11.22 22.03 4.86
CA PHE A 122 -10.86 22.61 3.57
C PHE A 122 -11.92 22.38 2.49
N GLY A 123 -12.56 21.22 2.51
CA GLY A 123 -13.48 20.77 1.47
C GLY A 123 -12.78 19.95 0.39
N GLU A 124 -12.81 20.37 -0.85
CA GLU A 124 -12.22 19.64 -1.98
C GLU A 124 -10.84 20.21 -2.33
N SER A 125 -9.86 19.32 -2.44
CA SER A 125 -8.49 19.60 -2.90
C SER A 125 -8.27 18.92 -4.24
N HIS A 126 -7.84 19.66 -5.24
CA HIS A 126 -7.67 19.17 -6.61
C HIS A 126 -6.20 19.04 -7.01
N ASN A 127 -5.92 18.06 -7.89
CA ASN A 127 -4.68 17.95 -8.67
C ASN A 127 -3.40 18.04 -7.82
N MET A 128 -3.33 17.30 -6.72
CA MET A 128 -2.10 17.14 -5.94
C MET A 128 -1.19 16.12 -6.62
N VAL A 129 0.07 16.46 -6.84
CA VAL A 129 1.07 15.56 -7.42
C VAL A 129 2.26 15.42 -6.48
N ILE A 130 2.61 14.19 -6.15
CA ILE A 130 3.79 13.80 -5.38
C ILE A 130 4.65 12.95 -6.31
N ASP A 131 5.82 13.43 -6.70
CA ASP A 131 6.64 12.83 -7.74
C ASP A 131 8.12 12.78 -7.36
N ASP A 132 8.77 11.68 -7.65
CA ASP A 132 10.22 11.49 -7.49
C ASP A 132 10.75 11.88 -6.10
N LEU A 133 10.09 11.44 -5.03
CA LEU A 133 10.58 11.61 -3.66
C LEU A 133 11.44 10.40 -3.24
N TYR A 134 12.48 10.68 -2.45
CA TYR A 134 13.19 9.67 -1.67
C TYR A 134 12.79 9.85 -0.19
N VAL A 135 11.96 8.93 0.33
CA VAL A 135 11.48 8.97 1.72
C VAL A 135 12.05 7.80 2.48
N HIS A 136 12.79 8.07 3.55
CA HIS A 136 13.49 6.99 4.26
C HIS A 136 13.64 7.25 5.75
N ASP A 137 13.99 6.21 6.49
CA ASP A 137 14.29 6.30 7.93
C ASP A 137 13.21 7.09 8.71
N VAL A 138 11.95 6.65 8.59
CA VAL A 138 10.86 7.24 9.36
C VAL A 138 10.63 6.41 10.63
N TYR A 139 11.14 6.89 11.77
CA TYR A 139 11.18 6.17 13.04
C TYR A 139 9.95 6.43 13.91
N GLY A 140 8.78 5.97 13.45
CA GLY A 140 7.52 6.03 14.20
C GLY A 140 7.32 4.83 15.16
N SER A 141 6.07 4.44 15.37
CA SER A 141 5.73 3.22 16.08
C SER A 141 5.53 2.05 15.12
N THR A 142 5.91 0.85 15.55
CA THR A 142 5.52 -0.40 14.87
C THR A 142 4.10 -0.85 15.24
N VAL A 143 3.47 -0.20 16.22
CA VAL A 143 2.10 -0.48 16.68
C VAL A 143 1.15 0.51 16.03
N ILE A 144 0.16 0.01 15.28
CA ILE A 144 -0.76 0.83 14.47
C ILE A 144 -1.53 1.86 15.29
N GLU A 145 -2.00 1.49 16.48
CA GLU A 145 -2.76 2.36 17.36
C GLU A 145 -1.96 3.54 17.92
N LYS A 146 -0.64 3.38 18.02
CA LYS A 146 0.26 4.45 18.46
C LYS A 146 0.59 5.43 17.34
N GLY A 147 0.32 5.04 16.10
CA GLY A 147 0.53 5.83 14.90
C GLY A 147 1.99 6.06 14.53
N GLY A 148 2.19 6.47 13.29
CA GLY A 148 3.50 6.83 12.75
C GLY A 148 4.26 5.67 12.13
N GLY A 149 5.53 5.92 11.79
CA GLY A 149 6.34 5.00 11.00
C GLY A 149 5.94 4.96 9.52
N ILE A 150 5.18 5.93 9.06
CA ILE A 150 4.62 6.00 7.71
C ILE A 150 5.45 6.93 6.83
N GLY A 151 5.89 6.43 5.68
CA GLY A 151 6.66 7.24 4.73
C GLY A 151 5.87 8.41 4.16
N ILE A 152 4.74 8.14 3.52
CA ILE A 152 3.82 9.14 2.95
C ILE A 152 2.42 8.90 3.53
N CYS A 153 1.92 9.84 4.31
CA CYS A 153 0.59 9.80 4.92
C CYS A 153 -0.32 10.84 4.26
N ILE A 154 -1.43 10.39 3.69
CA ILE A 154 -2.46 11.25 3.09
C ILE A 154 -3.70 11.19 3.99
N GLN A 155 -4.11 12.33 4.53
CA GLN A 155 -5.23 12.39 5.45
C GLN A 155 -6.25 13.44 4.99
N ASN A 156 -7.41 13.01 4.53
CA ASN A 156 -8.49 13.90 4.12
C ASN A 156 -9.59 14.07 5.18
N GLY A 157 -9.63 13.22 6.21
CA GLY A 157 -10.73 13.28 7.16
C GLY A 157 -10.40 12.79 8.54
N ARG A 158 -11.22 13.20 9.46
CA ARG A 158 -11.28 12.74 10.86
C ARG A 158 -12.72 12.48 11.24
N ASP A 159 -12.93 11.64 12.24
CA ASP A 159 -14.26 11.41 12.78
C ASP A 159 -14.91 12.72 13.21
N ASN A 160 -16.19 12.87 12.88
CA ASN A 160 -17.00 14.03 13.23
C ASN A 160 -16.59 15.37 12.61
N ASP A 161 -15.89 15.38 11.49
CA ASP A 161 -15.60 16.59 10.75
C ASP A 161 -16.89 17.36 10.40
N SER A 162 -16.90 18.65 10.68
CA SER A 162 -18.03 19.55 10.33
C SER A 162 -18.04 19.93 8.84
N ILE A 163 -16.89 19.89 8.19
CA ILE A 163 -16.69 20.04 6.75
C ILE A 163 -15.97 18.79 6.27
N LEU A 164 -16.64 18.02 5.41
CA LEU A 164 -16.03 16.83 4.83
C LEU A 164 -15.00 17.23 3.77
N ASN A 165 -13.82 16.61 3.84
CA ASN A 165 -12.74 16.93 2.95
C ASN A 165 -12.48 15.73 2.02
N ARG A 166 -11.98 15.98 0.81
CA ARG A 166 -11.49 14.92 -0.08
C ARG A 166 -10.47 15.45 -1.07
N PHE A 167 -9.62 14.56 -1.53
CA PHE A 167 -8.75 14.79 -2.67
C PHE A 167 -9.41 14.31 -3.97
N ILE A 168 -9.25 15.10 -5.03
CA ILE A 168 -9.73 14.78 -6.37
C ILE A 168 -8.54 14.83 -7.33
N GLY A 169 -8.23 13.69 -7.99
CA GLY A 169 -7.15 13.63 -8.96
C GLY A 169 -5.74 13.68 -8.33
N MET A 170 -5.55 13.11 -7.12
CA MET A 170 -4.22 13.02 -6.53
C MET A 170 -3.38 11.94 -7.22
N THR A 171 -2.12 12.24 -7.52
CA THR A 171 -1.14 11.29 -8.05
C THR A 171 0.08 11.20 -7.15
N ILE A 172 0.53 9.96 -6.83
CA ILE A 172 1.77 9.66 -6.12
C ILE A 172 2.58 8.72 -7.01
N GLU A 173 3.69 9.21 -7.55
CA GLU A 173 4.45 8.45 -8.53
C GLU A 173 5.97 8.58 -8.40
N ASN A 174 6.70 7.59 -8.96
CA ASN A 174 8.17 7.57 -9.06
C ASN A 174 8.90 7.73 -7.71
N CYS A 175 8.23 7.50 -6.59
CA CYS A 175 8.83 7.64 -5.26
C CYS A 175 9.58 6.37 -4.86
N TYR A 176 10.70 6.54 -4.14
CA TYR A 176 11.43 5.46 -3.50
C TYR A 176 11.29 5.60 -1.98
N LEU A 177 10.64 4.62 -1.36
CA LEU A 177 10.44 4.57 0.09
C LEU A 177 11.33 3.46 0.67
N LYS A 178 12.16 3.80 1.66
CA LYS A 178 13.10 2.84 2.25
C LYS A 178 13.11 2.90 3.76
N ASP A 179 13.08 1.72 4.39
CA ASP A 179 13.23 1.60 5.85
C ASP A 179 12.28 2.51 6.65
N CYS A 180 11.05 2.69 6.15
CA CYS A 180 9.96 3.25 6.94
C CYS A 180 9.56 2.21 7.99
N GLN A 181 9.46 2.61 9.25
CA GLN A 181 9.42 1.66 10.36
C GLN A 181 8.14 0.83 10.43
N ARG A 182 7.04 1.30 9.83
CA ARG A 182 5.80 0.53 9.73
C ARG A 182 5.25 0.52 8.30
N ASP A 183 4.71 1.62 7.79
CA ASP A 183 3.97 1.64 6.54
C ASP A 183 4.64 2.49 5.46
N GLY A 184 4.37 2.20 4.20
CA GLY A 184 4.88 2.95 3.05
C GLY A 184 4.02 4.17 2.71
N ILE A 185 2.99 3.97 1.88
CA ILE A 185 2.04 5.00 1.44
C ILE A 185 0.66 4.67 2.02
N LYS A 186 0.13 5.53 2.87
CA LYS A 186 -1.12 5.26 3.58
C LYS A 186 -2.11 6.41 3.50
N PHE A 187 -3.25 6.13 2.92
CA PHE A 187 -4.40 7.03 2.97
C PHE A 187 -5.19 6.79 4.27
N ARG A 188 -5.62 7.88 4.88
CA ARG A 188 -6.51 7.91 6.03
C ARG A 188 -7.74 8.72 5.64
N GLY A 189 -8.66 8.06 4.93
CA GLY A 189 -9.90 8.66 4.46
C GLY A 189 -11.08 8.39 5.40
N TYR A 190 -12.24 8.87 5.01
CA TYR A 190 -13.49 8.51 5.67
C TYR A 190 -13.86 7.07 5.32
N TRP A 191 -13.78 6.18 6.27
CA TRP A 191 -14.08 4.76 6.11
C TRP A 191 -15.50 4.40 6.62
N SER A 192 -16.14 5.27 7.38
CA SER A 192 -17.55 5.09 7.76
C SER A 192 -18.48 5.39 6.60
N ARG A 193 -19.35 4.43 6.25
CA ARG A 193 -20.34 4.62 5.18
C ARG A 193 -21.43 5.62 5.51
N LYS A 194 -21.63 5.96 6.78
CA LYS A 194 -22.52 7.06 7.18
C LYS A 194 -21.99 8.43 6.79
N GLN A 195 -20.68 8.56 6.73
CA GLN A 195 -20.00 9.82 6.45
C GLN A 195 -19.13 9.66 5.19
N TRP A 196 -19.61 8.88 4.24
CA TRP A 196 -18.88 8.52 3.03
C TRP A 196 -18.61 9.72 2.15
N ASN A 197 -17.36 10.17 2.14
CA ASN A 197 -16.85 11.23 1.28
C ASN A 197 -15.48 10.81 0.73
N PRO A 198 -15.46 9.88 -0.25
CA PRO A 198 -14.23 9.26 -0.70
C PRO A 198 -13.33 10.22 -1.45
N ASN A 199 -12.03 9.95 -1.40
CA ASN A 199 -11.08 10.53 -2.36
C ASN A 199 -11.38 9.97 -3.75
N LEU A 200 -11.35 10.81 -4.78
CA LEU A 200 -11.75 10.45 -6.14
C LEU A 200 -10.56 10.43 -7.09
N GLY A 201 -10.48 9.39 -7.93
CA GLY A 201 -9.48 9.32 -9.00
C GLY A 201 -8.04 9.38 -8.50
N VAL A 202 -7.75 8.73 -7.38
CA VAL A 202 -6.40 8.62 -6.82
C VAL A 202 -5.56 7.67 -7.67
N VAL A 203 -4.34 8.08 -8.02
CA VAL A 203 -3.37 7.26 -8.75
C VAL A 203 -2.10 7.09 -7.91
N VAL A 204 -1.71 5.84 -7.65
CA VAL A 204 -0.44 5.49 -6.98
C VAL A 204 0.33 4.56 -7.91
N ARG A 205 1.42 5.05 -8.51
CA ARG A 205 2.10 4.27 -9.55
C ARG A 205 3.61 4.45 -9.56
N LYS A 206 4.32 3.42 -10.07
CA LYS A 206 5.78 3.44 -10.29
C LYS A 206 6.58 3.78 -9.02
N ASN A 207 6.06 3.41 -7.86
CA ASN A 207 6.76 3.60 -6.59
C ASN A 207 7.50 2.31 -6.22
N VAL A 208 8.62 2.46 -5.54
CA VAL A 208 9.38 1.35 -4.96
C VAL A 208 9.37 1.46 -3.44
N LEU A 209 8.93 0.39 -2.77
CA LEU A 209 8.95 0.26 -1.32
C LEU A 209 9.94 -0.85 -0.95
N ASP A 210 11.01 -0.51 -0.25
CA ASP A 210 12.09 -1.42 0.09
C ASP A 210 12.34 -1.39 1.61
N GLY A 211 12.21 -2.52 2.26
CA GLY A 211 12.39 -2.62 3.72
C GLY A 211 11.24 -2.07 4.56
N VAL A 212 10.01 -1.99 4.01
CA VAL A 212 8.81 -1.58 4.74
C VAL A 212 8.16 -2.82 5.37
N PRO A 213 8.14 -2.95 6.70
CA PRO A 213 7.72 -4.20 7.37
C PRO A 213 6.21 -4.37 7.50
N GLY A 214 5.45 -3.30 7.41
CA GLY A 214 4.00 -3.27 7.57
C GLY A 214 3.25 -3.15 6.25
N ASP A 215 2.25 -2.28 6.24
CA ASP A 215 1.45 -2.02 5.06
C ASP A 215 2.26 -1.30 3.98
N GLY A 216 2.25 -1.82 2.76
CA GLY A 216 2.94 -1.17 1.65
C GLY A 216 2.20 0.04 1.13
N ILE A 217 1.08 -0.18 0.44
CA ILE A 217 0.20 0.86 -0.11
C ILE A 217 -1.23 0.60 0.34
N VAL A 218 -1.81 1.54 1.06
CA VAL A 218 -3.18 1.44 1.56
C VAL A 218 -4.03 2.59 1.02
N LEU A 219 -5.06 2.27 0.23
CA LEU A 219 -6.10 3.23 -0.13
C LEU A 219 -7.33 3.05 0.78
N ALA A 220 -7.46 3.91 1.80
CA ALA A 220 -8.62 3.92 2.67
C ALA A 220 -9.60 5.04 2.29
N GLY A 221 -10.87 4.71 2.09
CA GLY A 221 -11.91 5.68 1.75
C GLY A 221 -11.70 6.33 0.38
N CYS A 222 -11.53 5.52 -0.66
CA CYS A 222 -11.35 5.99 -2.04
C CYS A 222 -12.44 5.43 -2.96
N ASP A 223 -12.73 6.12 -4.05
CA ASP A 223 -13.56 5.64 -5.15
C ASP A 223 -12.87 5.89 -6.49
N GLY A 224 -12.76 4.83 -7.31
CA GLY A 224 -12.03 4.89 -8.57
C GLY A 224 -10.51 4.98 -8.42
N GLY A 225 -9.94 4.38 -7.37
CA GLY A 225 -8.49 4.34 -7.14
C GLY A 225 -7.75 3.47 -8.16
N LEU A 226 -6.56 3.89 -8.59
CA LEU A 226 -5.65 3.13 -9.46
C LEU A 226 -4.31 2.95 -8.77
N ILE A 227 -3.91 1.68 -8.57
CA ILE A 227 -2.59 1.31 -8.02
C ILE A 227 -1.88 0.45 -9.05
N GLU A 228 -0.82 0.96 -9.67
CA GLU A 228 -0.17 0.24 -10.77
C GLU A 228 1.36 0.44 -10.84
N TYR A 229 2.05 -0.57 -11.37
CA TYR A 229 3.50 -0.54 -11.59
C TYR A 229 4.32 -0.25 -10.33
N ASN A 230 3.82 -0.60 -9.15
CA ASN A 230 4.58 -0.45 -7.91
C ASN A 230 5.33 -1.75 -7.58
N VAL A 231 6.47 -1.60 -6.90
CA VAL A 231 7.28 -2.72 -6.41
C VAL A 231 7.42 -2.61 -4.90
N MET A 232 7.02 -3.65 -4.17
CA MET A 232 7.26 -3.80 -2.74
C MET A 232 8.13 -5.02 -2.49
N LYS A 233 9.24 -4.85 -1.77
CA LYS A 233 10.24 -5.92 -1.59
C LYS A 233 11.00 -5.79 -0.28
N ASN A 234 11.67 -6.91 0.11
CA ASN A 234 12.55 -6.96 1.28
C ASN A 234 11.88 -6.52 2.59
N CYS A 235 10.62 -6.88 2.79
CA CYS A 235 9.81 -6.44 3.92
C CYS A 235 10.12 -7.29 5.16
N PRO A 236 10.87 -6.77 6.15
CA PRO A 236 11.36 -7.58 7.26
C PRO A 236 10.27 -7.86 8.30
N LYS A 237 10.38 -9.00 8.99
CA LYS A 237 9.52 -9.35 10.12
C LYS A 237 9.93 -8.59 11.40
N THR A 238 9.60 -7.33 11.49
CA THR A 238 9.95 -6.47 12.63
C THR A 238 8.74 -5.94 13.41
N LEU A 239 7.54 -6.17 12.91
CA LEU A 239 6.32 -5.81 13.64
C LEU A 239 6.12 -6.71 14.86
N PRO A 240 5.50 -6.20 15.94
CA PRO A 240 5.04 -7.01 17.06
C PRO A 240 4.08 -8.12 16.63
N GLU A 241 3.99 -9.18 17.41
CA GLU A 241 3.10 -10.34 17.14
C GLU A 241 1.60 -10.00 17.13
N SER A 242 1.22 -8.82 17.63
CA SER A 242 -0.16 -8.35 17.62
C SER A 242 -0.55 -7.58 16.36
N GLU A 243 0.42 -7.23 15.52
CA GLU A 243 0.22 -6.34 14.37
C GLU A 243 -0.02 -7.13 13.09
N ALA A 244 -1.14 -6.84 12.46
CA ALA A 244 -1.47 -7.30 11.12
C ALA A 244 -0.96 -6.33 10.07
N CYS A 245 -0.63 -6.83 8.88
CA CYS A 245 -0.25 -6.00 7.73
C CYS A 245 -0.31 -6.78 6.43
N ASP A 246 -0.54 -6.07 5.33
CA ASP A 246 -0.52 -6.62 3.99
C ASP A 246 0.23 -5.70 3.00
N GLY A 247 0.54 -6.20 1.82
CA GLY A 247 1.34 -5.48 0.85
C GLY A 247 0.61 -4.28 0.25
N ILE A 248 -0.26 -4.52 -0.74
CA ILE A 248 -0.97 -3.47 -1.49
C ILE A 248 -2.47 -3.73 -1.44
N TRP A 249 -3.24 -2.78 -0.89
CA TRP A 249 -4.65 -3.04 -0.63
C TRP A 249 -5.53 -1.79 -0.46
N PRO A 250 -6.83 -1.88 -0.84
CA PRO A 250 -7.87 -0.91 -0.49
C PRO A 250 -8.60 -1.30 0.81
N TRP A 251 -9.08 -0.31 1.54
CA TRP A 251 -9.95 -0.45 2.71
C TRP A 251 -11.15 0.47 2.61
N CYS A 252 -12.36 -0.05 2.81
CA CYS A 252 -13.60 0.72 2.67
C CYS A 252 -13.60 1.60 1.42
N SER A 253 -13.23 1.01 0.28
CA SER A 253 -13.05 1.70 -1.00
C SER A 253 -13.88 1.04 -2.10
N ASP A 254 -14.31 1.83 -3.06
CA ASP A 254 -15.09 1.37 -4.20
C ASP A 254 -14.28 1.48 -5.50
N ASN A 255 -14.54 0.56 -6.45
CA ASN A 255 -14.01 0.61 -7.82
C ASN A 255 -12.48 0.75 -7.92
N THR A 256 -11.75 0.14 -6.99
CA THR A 256 -10.27 0.20 -6.98
C THR A 256 -9.69 -0.79 -8.00
N LEU A 257 -8.77 -0.31 -8.84
CA LEU A 257 -8.00 -1.15 -9.77
C LEU A 257 -6.55 -1.27 -9.29
N VAL A 258 -6.13 -2.51 -9.01
CA VAL A 258 -4.75 -2.87 -8.61
C VAL A 258 -4.15 -3.73 -9.71
N GLN A 259 -3.17 -3.21 -10.45
CA GLN A 259 -2.63 -3.90 -11.61
C GLN A 259 -1.13 -3.67 -11.82
N PHE A 260 -0.46 -4.63 -12.45
CA PHE A 260 0.96 -4.56 -12.83
C PHE A 260 1.90 -4.27 -11.64
N ASN A 261 1.52 -4.64 -10.42
CA ASN A 261 2.35 -4.48 -9.25
C ASN A 261 3.14 -5.76 -8.95
N VAL A 262 4.24 -5.61 -8.25
CA VAL A 262 5.06 -6.71 -7.74
C VAL A 262 5.16 -6.59 -6.23
N VAL A 263 4.82 -7.65 -5.50
CA VAL A 263 5.00 -7.73 -4.04
C VAL A 263 5.76 -9.01 -3.71
N SER A 264 6.89 -8.86 -3.01
CA SER A 264 7.72 -9.99 -2.66
C SER A 264 8.35 -9.89 -1.28
N ASP A 265 8.67 -11.05 -0.73
CA ASP A 265 9.41 -11.18 0.52
C ASP A 265 8.78 -10.41 1.69
N HIS A 266 7.47 -10.37 1.74
CA HIS A 266 6.72 -9.77 2.84
C HIS A 266 6.67 -10.74 4.01
N ARG A 267 7.31 -10.36 5.12
CA ARG A 267 7.47 -11.20 6.31
C ARG A 267 6.60 -10.66 7.44
N SER A 268 5.58 -11.43 7.82
CA SER A 268 4.67 -11.06 8.90
C SER A 268 4.17 -12.26 9.70
N ILE A 269 3.84 -12.02 10.97
CA ILE A 269 3.25 -13.04 11.85
C ILE A 269 1.75 -13.14 11.62
N ILE A 270 1.07 -12.00 11.38
CA ILE A 270 -0.35 -11.95 11.04
C ILE A 270 -0.49 -11.43 9.62
N ASP A 271 -1.44 -11.97 8.87
CA ASP A 271 -1.71 -11.65 7.48
C ASP A 271 -0.42 -11.78 6.63
N GLY A 272 0.21 -10.76 6.14
CA GLY A 272 1.43 -10.85 5.35
C GLY A 272 1.18 -11.30 3.91
N TYR A 273 -0.02 -11.05 3.40
CA TYR A 273 -0.36 -11.30 2.01
C TYR A 273 0.24 -10.23 1.10
N ALA A 274 0.49 -10.62 -0.14
CA ALA A 274 0.95 -9.63 -1.12
C ALA A 274 -0.11 -8.57 -1.40
N TYR A 275 -1.36 -9.01 -1.51
CA TYR A 275 -2.52 -8.17 -1.82
C TYR A 275 -3.65 -8.49 -0.86
N ASP A 276 -4.51 -7.49 -0.63
CA ASP A 276 -5.72 -7.66 0.15
C ASP A 276 -6.88 -6.84 -0.44
N SER A 277 -8.09 -7.34 -0.35
CA SER A 277 -9.33 -6.61 -0.50
C SER A 277 -10.04 -6.62 0.84
N ASP A 278 -9.91 -5.52 1.58
CA ASP A 278 -10.29 -5.47 2.98
C ASP A 278 -11.75 -5.01 3.18
N TRP A 279 -12.14 -4.88 4.41
CA TRP A 279 -13.51 -4.59 4.84
C TRP A 279 -14.15 -3.45 4.07
N GLY A 280 -15.41 -3.65 3.67
CA GLY A 280 -16.23 -2.63 3.03
C GLY A 280 -15.80 -2.28 1.60
N CYS A 281 -14.87 -3.01 1.00
CA CYS A 281 -14.51 -2.84 -0.40
C CYS A 281 -15.59 -3.35 -1.34
N ARG A 282 -15.82 -2.62 -2.44
CA ARG A 282 -16.79 -2.98 -3.48
C ARG A 282 -16.18 -2.84 -4.85
N ASN A 283 -16.39 -3.87 -5.68
CA ASN A 283 -15.98 -3.89 -7.07
C ASN A 283 -14.47 -3.61 -7.28
N SER A 284 -13.62 -4.11 -6.35
CA SER A 284 -12.16 -4.06 -6.48
C SER A 284 -11.68 -5.05 -7.53
N ILE A 285 -10.69 -4.66 -8.33
CA ILE A 285 -10.11 -5.51 -9.38
C ILE A 285 -8.60 -5.62 -9.15
N PHE A 286 -8.12 -6.86 -8.98
CA PHE A 286 -6.71 -7.20 -8.91
C PHE A 286 -6.33 -7.98 -10.16
N GLN A 287 -5.53 -7.40 -11.04
CA GLN A 287 -5.18 -8.04 -12.31
C GLN A 287 -3.74 -7.77 -12.73
N TYR A 288 -3.14 -8.74 -13.44
CA TYR A 288 -1.78 -8.64 -13.99
C TYR A 288 -0.70 -8.33 -12.94
N ASN A 289 -0.93 -8.71 -11.68
CA ASN A 289 0.04 -8.54 -10.62
C ASN A 289 0.91 -9.79 -10.48
N LEU A 290 2.12 -9.60 -9.97
CA LEU A 290 3.03 -10.65 -9.59
C LEU A 290 3.22 -10.64 -8.08
N SER A 291 3.20 -11.81 -7.45
CA SER A 291 3.63 -11.98 -6.08
C SER A 291 4.55 -13.18 -5.94
N TYR A 292 5.52 -13.09 -5.01
CA TYR A 292 6.36 -14.24 -4.73
C TYR A 292 6.99 -14.19 -3.34
N ASN A 293 7.15 -15.38 -2.73
CA ASN A 293 7.81 -15.58 -1.44
C ASN A 293 7.22 -14.76 -0.28
N ASN A 294 5.93 -14.52 -0.25
CA ASN A 294 5.27 -13.83 0.86
C ASN A 294 4.84 -14.82 1.94
N ASP A 295 4.93 -14.43 3.20
CA ASP A 295 4.63 -15.31 4.34
C ASP A 295 3.15 -15.66 4.44
N GLY A 296 2.27 -14.69 4.28
CA GLY A 296 0.82 -14.86 4.40
C GLY A 296 0.18 -15.55 3.20
N GLY A 297 0.68 -15.27 2.01
CA GLY A 297 0.12 -15.77 0.76
C GLY A 297 0.06 -14.72 -0.33
N PHE A 298 -0.68 -15.04 -1.38
CA PHE A 298 -0.93 -14.13 -2.50
C PHE A 298 -1.98 -13.08 -2.17
N MET A 299 -3.15 -13.53 -1.68
CA MET A 299 -4.31 -12.65 -1.57
C MET A 299 -5.16 -12.96 -0.33
N LEU A 300 -5.49 -11.92 0.42
CA LEU A 300 -6.55 -11.92 1.41
C LEU A 300 -7.81 -11.27 0.80
N VAL A 301 -8.97 -11.85 1.04
CA VAL A 301 -10.27 -11.21 0.80
C VAL A 301 -11.06 -11.30 2.08
N ILE A 302 -11.27 -10.17 2.73
CA ILE A 302 -11.88 -10.15 4.05
C ILE A 302 -13.11 -9.25 4.10
N GLY A 303 -14.18 -9.75 4.72
CA GLY A 303 -15.40 -9.01 4.98
C GLY A 303 -15.85 -9.13 6.41
N THR A 304 -16.64 -8.21 6.89
CA THR A 304 -17.29 -8.28 8.18
C THR A 304 -18.79 -8.05 8.06
N ASN A 305 -19.56 -8.62 8.97
CA ASN A 305 -21.01 -8.45 9.08
C ASN A 305 -21.45 -8.16 10.52
N GLY A 306 -20.51 -8.08 11.44
CA GLY A 306 -20.76 -7.98 12.87
C GLY A 306 -20.55 -6.59 13.46
N TRP A 307 -20.12 -5.62 12.67
CA TRP A 307 -19.81 -4.28 13.16
C TRP A 307 -20.99 -3.34 13.01
N PRO A 308 -21.09 -2.29 13.84
CA PRO A 308 -22.18 -1.33 13.73
C PRO A 308 -22.35 -0.82 12.30
N GLU A 309 -23.60 -0.69 11.83
CA GLU A 309 -23.95 -0.32 10.44
C GLU A 309 -23.31 0.98 9.94
N ASP A 310 -22.81 1.79 10.82
CA ASP A 310 -22.17 3.06 10.54
C ASP A 310 -20.69 2.98 10.28
N TRP A 311 -20.06 1.88 10.60
CA TRP A 311 -18.61 1.77 10.57
C TRP A 311 -18.12 1.29 9.20
N CYS A 312 -18.13 0.04 8.96
CA CYS A 312 -17.71 -0.51 7.67
C CYS A 312 -18.82 -1.43 7.18
N VAL A 313 -19.58 -0.98 6.20
CA VAL A 313 -20.81 -1.67 5.83
C VAL A 313 -20.53 -2.98 5.12
N ASN A 314 -20.93 -4.04 5.80
CA ASN A 314 -21.36 -5.32 5.26
C ASN A 314 -20.54 -5.87 4.10
N GLY A 315 -19.46 -6.55 4.46
CA GLY A 315 -18.80 -7.47 3.57
C GLY A 315 -17.76 -6.84 2.65
N ASN A 316 -17.27 -7.70 1.81
CA ASN A 316 -16.44 -7.42 0.66
C ASN A 316 -17.21 -7.92 -0.56
N ILE A 317 -17.53 -7.05 -1.50
CA ILE A 317 -18.53 -7.35 -2.52
C ILE A 317 -17.91 -7.21 -3.92
N GLU A 318 -18.08 -8.27 -4.74
CA GLU A 318 -17.72 -8.29 -6.16
C GLU A 318 -16.22 -8.02 -6.44
N THR A 319 -15.35 -8.46 -5.55
CA THR A 319 -13.90 -8.43 -5.80
C THR A 319 -13.54 -9.38 -6.95
N LYS A 320 -12.72 -8.92 -7.89
CA LYS A 320 -12.24 -9.70 -9.03
C LYS A 320 -10.72 -9.85 -8.95
N VAL A 321 -10.28 -11.10 -8.98
CA VAL A 321 -8.86 -11.47 -8.93
C VAL A 321 -8.54 -12.26 -10.19
N ARG A 322 -7.85 -11.64 -11.16
CA ARG A 322 -7.69 -12.26 -12.48
C ARG A 322 -6.36 -11.97 -13.14
N TYR A 323 -5.88 -12.91 -13.93
CA TYR A 323 -4.64 -12.78 -14.71
C TYR A 323 -3.41 -12.44 -13.86
N ASN A 324 -3.38 -12.84 -12.59
CA ASN A 324 -2.24 -12.66 -11.71
C ASN A 324 -1.35 -13.89 -11.71
N VAL A 325 -0.10 -13.69 -11.28
CA VAL A 325 0.87 -14.76 -11.10
C VAL A 325 1.31 -14.76 -9.64
N SER A 326 1.13 -15.90 -8.96
CA SER A 326 1.59 -16.14 -7.60
C SER A 326 2.61 -17.25 -7.60
N ILE A 327 3.81 -16.97 -7.09
CA ILE A 327 4.91 -17.92 -7.07
C ILE A 327 5.40 -18.11 -5.65
N ASN A 328 5.27 -19.33 -5.15
CA ASN A 328 5.82 -19.72 -3.85
C ASN A 328 5.35 -18.84 -2.67
N ASP A 329 4.13 -18.35 -2.70
CA ASP A 329 3.52 -17.63 -1.61
C ASP A 329 2.99 -18.59 -0.53
N GLY A 330 2.77 -18.09 0.69
CA GLY A 330 2.35 -18.92 1.82
C GLY A 330 3.52 -19.69 2.44
N LEU A 331 4.53 -18.99 2.92
CA LEU A 331 5.77 -19.58 3.44
C LEU A 331 5.92 -19.48 4.96
N ARG A 332 4.92 -19.04 5.67
CA ARG A 332 5.02 -18.83 7.11
C ARG A 332 5.34 -20.16 7.82
N ASN A 333 6.50 -20.22 8.43
CA ASN A 333 7.04 -21.41 9.10
C ASN A 333 7.16 -21.22 10.62
N TYR A 334 6.39 -20.34 11.21
CA TYR A 334 6.37 -20.04 12.64
C TYR A 334 4.93 -19.93 13.16
N LEU A 335 4.79 -19.97 14.48
CA LEU A 335 3.49 -19.83 15.12
C LEU A 335 2.89 -18.45 14.81
N THR A 336 1.62 -18.44 14.43
CA THR A 336 0.81 -17.24 14.38
C THR A 336 0.38 -16.85 15.79
N ASN A 337 -0.10 -15.64 15.95
CA ASN A 337 -0.60 -15.21 17.25
C ASN A 337 -1.91 -15.90 17.65
N ALA A 338 -2.45 -15.54 18.82
CA ALA A 338 -3.65 -16.14 19.37
C ALA A 338 -4.95 -15.92 18.56
N SER A 339 -4.97 -15.01 17.59
CA SER A 339 -6.14 -14.81 16.72
C SER A 339 -6.22 -15.90 15.64
N HIS A 340 -5.10 -16.45 15.23
CA HIS A 340 -5.04 -17.64 14.38
C HIS A 340 -4.49 -18.79 15.21
N LYS A 341 -5.35 -19.61 15.74
CA LYS A 341 -4.98 -20.73 16.62
C LYS A 341 -4.16 -21.81 15.93
N ASP A 342 -4.12 -21.79 14.61
CA ASP A 342 -3.37 -22.74 13.81
C ASP A 342 -1.96 -22.23 13.58
N ALA A 343 -0.98 -22.92 14.13
CA ALA A 343 0.43 -22.73 13.79
C ALA A 343 0.65 -22.86 12.27
N TYR A 344 1.54 -22.04 11.72
CA TYR A 344 1.91 -22.09 10.30
C TYR A 344 0.77 -21.80 9.32
N PHE A 345 -0.31 -21.16 9.77
CA PHE A 345 -1.42 -20.78 8.90
C PHE A 345 -0.96 -19.81 7.80
N SER A 346 -1.04 -20.23 6.56
CA SER A 346 -0.47 -19.52 5.42
C SER A 346 -1.04 -20.02 4.09
N PRO A 347 -2.37 -20.00 3.90
CA PRO A 347 -2.96 -20.38 2.62
C PRO A 347 -2.55 -19.42 1.53
N VAL A 348 -2.52 -19.88 0.28
CA VAL A 348 -2.15 -18.99 -0.85
C VAL A 348 -3.18 -17.90 -1.06
N MET A 349 -4.46 -18.24 -0.96
CA MET A 349 -5.55 -17.26 -0.89
C MET A 349 -6.44 -17.54 0.32
N HIS A 350 -6.71 -16.51 1.09
CA HIS A 350 -7.56 -16.58 2.28
C HIS A 350 -8.84 -15.74 2.08
N PHE A 351 -9.96 -16.37 2.27
CA PHE A 351 -11.29 -15.74 2.25
C PHE A 351 -11.86 -15.83 3.64
N THR A 352 -12.16 -14.70 4.26
CA THR A 352 -12.64 -14.72 5.64
C THR A 352 -13.78 -13.74 5.87
N GLY A 353 -14.78 -14.19 6.63
CA GLY A 353 -15.97 -13.40 6.93
C GLY A 353 -16.91 -13.25 5.73
N TYR A 354 -17.62 -12.13 5.68
CA TYR A 354 -18.69 -11.91 4.71
C TYR A 354 -18.16 -11.38 3.38
N THR A 355 -17.66 -12.28 2.55
CA THR A 355 -17.29 -12.00 1.16
C THR A 355 -18.44 -12.41 0.23
N GLN A 356 -18.73 -11.62 -0.81
CA GLN A 356 -19.85 -11.90 -1.74
C GLN A 356 -19.42 -11.77 -3.18
N ASN A 357 -19.73 -12.80 -3.97
CA ASN A 357 -19.58 -12.81 -5.42
C ASN A 357 -18.14 -12.49 -5.87
N THR A 358 -17.13 -12.94 -5.10
CA THR A 358 -15.74 -12.80 -5.50
C THR A 358 -15.46 -13.67 -6.72
N LEU A 359 -14.83 -13.12 -7.75
CA LEU A 359 -14.44 -13.83 -8.95
C LEU A 359 -12.94 -14.03 -9.00
N VAL A 360 -12.48 -15.28 -8.94
CA VAL A 360 -11.07 -15.66 -9.08
C VAL A 360 -10.89 -16.42 -10.40
N GLU A 361 -10.30 -15.77 -11.40
CA GLU A 361 -10.23 -16.36 -12.73
C GLU A 361 -8.91 -16.14 -13.46
N ASN A 362 -8.50 -17.12 -14.26
CA ASN A 362 -7.34 -17.02 -15.15
C ASN A 362 -6.03 -16.64 -14.44
N ASN A 363 -5.87 -17.02 -13.18
CA ASN A 363 -4.63 -16.81 -12.44
C ASN A 363 -3.70 -18.01 -12.57
N LEU A 364 -2.41 -17.77 -12.44
CA LEU A 364 -1.38 -18.80 -12.37
C LEU A 364 -0.86 -18.91 -10.94
N PHE A 365 -1.01 -20.07 -10.33
CA PHE A 365 -0.47 -20.40 -9.02
C PHE A 365 0.65 -21.43 -9.16
N TYR A 366 1.86 -21.01 -8.87
CA TYR A 366 3.04 -21.86 -8.87
C TYR A 366 3.44 -22.17 -7.42
N LEU A 367 3.11 -23.38 -6.96
CA LEU A 367 3.25 -23.79 -5.57
C LEU A 367 4.50 -24.65 -5.44
N PHE A 368 5.61 -24.06 -5.01
CA PHE A 368 6.82 -24.82 -4.70
C PHE A 368 6.60 -25.80 -3.52
N PRO A 369 7.40 -26.86 -3.40
CA PRO A 369 7.44 -27.65 -2.19
C PRO A 369 7.71 -26.78 -0.97
N LYS A 370 6.89 -26.92 0.06
CA LYS A 370 7.05 -26.15 1.29
C LYS A 370 8.22 -26.72 2.11
N PRO A 371 9.10 -25.86 2.64
CA PRO A 371 10.29 -26.31 3.34
C PRO A 371 9.98 -27.08 4.62
N GLU A 372 8.89 -26.74 5.30
CA GLU A 372 8.48 -27.34 6.57
C GLU A 372 7.17 -28.13 6.41
N PRO A 373 7.06 -29.35 6.95
CA PRO A 373 5.84 -30.15 6.85
C PRO A 373 4.60 -29.49 7.46
N GLN A 374 4.79 -28.59 8.41
CA GLN A 374 3.73 -27.94 9.17
C GLN A 374 3.09 -26.76 8.43
N ILE A 375 3.76 -26.21 7.41
CA ILE A 375 3.22 -25.08 6.65
C ILE A 375 1.88 -25.47 6.01
N ASP A 376 0.89 -24.59 6.11
CA ASP A 376 -0.42 -24.78 5.48
C ASP A 376 -0.26 -25.03 3.97
N ARG A 377 -0.84 -26.10 3.50
CA ARG A 377 -0.81 -26.54 2.11
C ARG A 377 -2.18 -26.39 1.47
N THR A 378 -2.76 -25.21 1.63
CA THR A 378 -4.08 -24.89 1.07
C THR A 378 -3.97 -23.79 0.03
N LEU A 379 -4.62 -23.98 -1.12
CA LEU A 379 -4.70 -22.95 -2.15
C LEU A 379 -5.78 -21.93 -1.81
N PHE A 380 -7.05 -22.36 -1.68
CA PHE A 380 -8.20 -21.50 -1.34
C PHE A 380 -8.75 -21.90 0.02
N HIS A 381 -8.58 -21.06 1.04
CA HIS A 381 -9.01 -21.35 2.40
C HIS A 381 -10.09 -20.36 2.85
N PHE A 382 -11.23 -20.89 3.23
CA PHE A 382 -12.37 -20.12 3.73
C PHE A 382 -12.50 -20.29 5.23
N THR A 383 -12.50 -19.18 5.96
CA THR A 383 -12.74 -19.15 7.40
C THR A 383 -13.87 -18.19 7.76
N LYS A 384 -14.33 -18.28 8.98
CA LYS A 384 -15.30 -17.32 9.50
C LYS A 384 -14.60 -16.08 10.04
N HIS A 385 -15.25 -14.94 9.88
CA HIS A 385 -14.98 -13.73 10.65
C HIS A 385 -16.31 -13.16 11.14
N ASP A 386 -16.36 -12.78 12.42
CA ASP A 386 -17.60 -12.25 13.06
C ASP A 386 -18.84 -13.11 12.82
N SER A 387 -18.68 -14.43 12.90
CA SER A 387 -19.74 -15.42 12.66
C SER A 387 -20.28 -15.46 11.23
N SER A 388 -19.67 -14.77 10.26
CA SER A 388 -20.04 -14.78 8.86
C SER A 388 -19.03 -15.54 7.99
N TYR A 389 -19.47 -15.93 6.79
CA TYR A 389 -18.73 -16.71 5.80
C TYR A 389 -18.98 -16.17 4.41
N GLY A 390 -18.06 -16.50 3.48
CA GLY A 390 -18.19 -16.19 2.06
C GLY A 390 -19.44 -16.77 1.41
N LYS A 391 -19.94 -16.11 0.38
CA LYS A 391 -21.14 -16.51 -0.34
C LYS A 391 -21.05 -16.24 -1.84
N GLY A 392 -21.26 -17.30 -2.64
CA GLY A 392 -21.43 -17.16 -4.08
C GLY A 392 -20.16 -16.82 -4.84
N ASP A 393 -19.00 -17.14 -4.27
CA ASP A 393 -17.72 -16.89 -4.91
C ASP A 393 -17.46 -17.89 -6.05
N VAL A 394 -16.79 -17.44 -7.12
CA VAL A 394 -16.58 -18.21 -8.35
C VAL A 394 -15.10 -18.35 -8.65
N PHE A 395 -14.64 -19.58 -8.79
CA PHE A 395 -13.24 -19.93 -9.09
C PHE A 395 -13.18 -20.65 -10.44
N LYS A 396 -12.67 -20.00 -11.46
CA LYS A 396 -12.68 -20.60 -12.80
C LYS A 396 -11.42 -20.36 -13.61
N ASN A 397 -11.09 -21.33 -14.44
CA ASN A 397 -10.00 -21.25 -15.42
C ASN A 397 -8.64 -20.87 -14.81
N ASN A 398 -8.38 -21.21 -13.55
CA ASN A 398 -7.09 -20.99 -12.94
C ASN A 398 -6.14 -22.14 -13.28
N TYR A 399 -4.85 -21.83 -13.44
CA TYR A 399 -3.78 -22.78 -13.66
C TYR A 399 -2.96 -22.97 -12.40
N ILE A 400 -2.78 -24.21 -11.95
CA ILE A 400 -2.15 -24.55 -10.70
C ILE A 400 -1.03 -25.58 -10.95
N TYR A 401 0.17 -25.26 -10.55
CA TYR A 401 1.27 -26.20 -10.45
C TYR A 401 1.51 -26.55 -8.98
N ALA A 402 1.31 -27.84 -8.62
CA ALA A 402 1.42 -28.33 -7.26
C ALA A 402 2.33 -29.57 -7.23
N PRO A 403 3.66 -29.43 -7.09
CA PRO A 403 4.60 -30.54 -7.14
C PRO A 403 4.50 -31.47 -5.93
N GLU A 404 3.92 -31.02 -4.84
CA GLU A 404 3.58 -31.84 -3.67
C GLU A 404 2.08 -31.77 -3.37
N VAL A 405 1.61 -32.56 -2.41
CA VAL A 405 0.18 -32.61 -2.07
C VAL A 405 -0.26 -31.28 -1.47
N ILE A 406 -1.09 -30.57 -2.20
CA ILE A 406 -1.76 -29.33 -1.81
C ILE A 406 -3.27 -29.57 -1.78
N VAL A 407 -3.95 -29.00 -0.79
CA VAL A 407 -5.41 -28.97 -0.73
C VAL A 407 -5.92 -27.80 -1.56
N ALA A 408 -6.68 -28.09 -2.61
CA ALA A 408 -7.20 -27.04 -3.49
C ALA A 408 -8.16 -26.09 -2.75
N VAL A 409 -9.08 -26.67 -1.99
CA VAL A 409 -10.13 -25.92 -1.30
C VAL A 409 -10.33 -26.45 0.11
N LYS A 410 -10.30 -25.56 1.09
CA LYS A 410 -10.69 -25.85 2.47
C LYS A 410 -11.81 -24.91 2.86
N GLU A 411 -13.02 -25.42 2.90
CA GLU A 411 -14.24 -24.69 3.24
C GLU A 411 -14.80 -25.18 4.57
N GLU A 412 -15.03 -24.28 5.51
CA GLU A 412 -15.75 -24.63 6.74
C GLU A 412 -17.26 -24.57 6.55
N LYS A 413 -17.79 -23.50 5.95
CA LYS A 413 -19.22 -23.27 5.72
C LYS A 413 -19.54 -22.27 4.62
N ALA A 414 -18.68 -22.07 3.64
CA ALA A 414 -19.00 -21.18 2.52
C ALA A 414 -20.26 -21.68 1.78
N VAL A 415 -21.10 -20.76 1.31
CA VAL A 415 -22.39 -21.11 0.69
C VAL A 415 -22.42 -20.71 -0.76
N GLY A 416 -22.65 -21.71 -1.63
CA GLY A 416 -22.89 -21.47 -3.05
C GLY A 416 -21.67 -21.13 -3.88
N ASN A 417 -20.48 -21.45 -3.40
CA ASN A 417 -19.26 -21.31 -4.18
C ASN A 417 -19.23 -22.26 -5.36
N GLN A 418 -18.65 -21.82 -6.46
CA GLN A 418 -18.60 -22.56 -7.71
C GLN A 418 -17.17 -22.72 -8.22
N TYR A 419 -16.83 -23.93 -8.67
CA TYR A 419 -15.52 -24.27 -9.22
C TYR A 419 -15.70 -24.88 -10.60
N PHE A 420 -15.07 -24.33 -11.64
CA PHE A 420 -15.10 -24.91 -12.97
C PHE A 420 -13.94 -24.49 -13.86
N GLY A 421 -13.51 -25.40 -14.72
CA GLY A 421 -12.46 -25.14 -15.70
C GLY A 421 -11.05 -24.90 -15.10
N ASN A 422 -10.84 -25.13 -13.79
CA ASN A 422 -9.52 -25.03 -13.21
C ASN A 422 -8.67 -26.24 -13.64
N VAL A 423 -7.42 -25.97 -13.95
CA VAL A 423 -6.49 -26.99 -14.45
C VAL A 423 -5.27 -27.07 -13.53
N TYR A 424 -4.78 -28.27 -13.24
CA TYR A 424 -3.60 -28.44 -12.43
C TYR A 424 -2.64 -29.49 -12.97
N ILE A 425 -1.35 -29.29 -12.66
CA ILE A 425 -0.27 -30.24 -12.88
C ILE A 425 0.32 -30.63 -11.51
N GLY A 426 0.52 -31.92 -11.27
CA GLY A 426 1.13 -32.43 -10.03
C GLY A 426 0.13 -33.12 -9.10
N SER A 427 0.14 -32.80 -7.80
CA SER A 427 -0.51 -33.57 -6.74
C SER A 427 -1.55 -32.75 -5.95
N LEU A 428 -2.46 -32.07 -6.65
CA LEU A 428 -3.52 -31.29 -6.02
C LEU A 428 -4.65 -32.20 -5.50
N LYS A 429 -5.00 -32.09 -4.22
CA LYS A 429 -6.16 -32.73 -3.62
C LYS A 429 -7.38 -31.81 -3.84
N THR A 430 -8.26 -32.23 -4.76
CA THR A 430 -9.34 -31.38 -5.25
C THR A 430 -10.71 -31.78 -4.69
N PRO A 431 -11.72 -30.89 -4.70
CA PRO A 431 -13.13 -31.23 -4.65
C PRO A 431 -13.51 -32.18 -5.80
N ALA A 432 -14.70 -32.79 -5.73
CA ALA A 432 -15.18 -33.74 -6.71
C ALA A 432 -15.35 -33.14 -8.13
N THR A 433 -15.51 -31.82 -8.24
CA THR A 433 -15.78 -31.14 -9.51
C THR A 433 -14.97 -29.86 -9.64
N GLY A 434 -14.81 -29.38 -10.89
CA GLY A 434 -14.25 -28.06 -11.17
C GLY A 434 -12.73 -27.98 -11.33
N PHE A 435 -12.02 -29.11 -11.16
CA PHE A 435 -10.57 -29.20 -11.32
C PHE A 435 -10.23 -30.39 -12.23
N THR A 436 -9.40 -30.16 -13.23
CA THR A 436 -8.96 -31.17 -14.17
C THR A 436 -7.44 -31.32 -14.10
N LYS A 437 -6.96 -32.56 -13.86
CA LYS A 437 -5.53 -32.86 -13.92
C LYS A 437 -5.07 -32.88 -15.37
N GLN A 438 -3.94 -32.24 -15.62
CA GLN A 438 -3.21 -32.38 -16.87
C GLN A 438 -1.87 -33.07 -16.63
N GLU A 439 -1.46 -33.89 -17.59
CA GLU A 439 -0.11 -34.44 -17.62
C GLU A 439 0.83 -33.38 -18.20
N GLY A 440 2.00 -33.22 -17.59
CA GLY A 440 3.01 -32.28 -18.07
C GLY A 440 4.04 -31.96 -17.01
N THR A 441 5.08 -31.28 -17.45
CA THR A 441 6.09 -30.68 -16.57
C THR A 441 6.06 -29.18 -16.78
N PHE A 442 5.97 -28.44 -15.71
CA PHE A 442 6.10 -26.98 -15.79
C PHE A 442 7.57 -26.63 -16.03
N ASN A 443 7.85 -25.86 -17.07
CA ASN A 443 9.21 -25.42 -17.38
C ASN A 443 9.58 -24.21 -16.52
N LYS A 444 10.35 -24.44 -15.45
CA LYS A 444 10.84 -23.40 -14.54
C LYS A 444 11.57 -22.24 -15.22
N SER A 445 12.31 -22.56 -16.31
CA SER A 445 13.18 -21.58 -16.95
C SER A 445 12.47 -20.45 -17.69
N LEU A 446 11.16 -20.58 -17.88
CA LEU A 446 10.36 -19.55 -18.56
C LEU A 446 9.83 -18.46 -17.61
N TRP A 447 9.82 -18.72 -16.29
CA TRP A 447 9.10 -17.87 -15.35
C TRP A 447 9.90 -17.44 -14.12
N TYR A 448 10.98 -18.14 -13.78
CA TYR A 448 11.70 -17.89 -12.55
C TYR A 448 13.12 -18.43 -12.58
N ASN A 449 14.10 -17.57 -12.49
CA ASN A 449 15.48 -17.96 -12.20
C ASN A 449 15.68 -17.92 -10.67
N THR A 450 15.63 -19.12 -10.05
CA THR A 450 15.77 -19.27 -8.60
C THR A 450 17.16 -18.93 -8.08
N GLU A 451 18.18 -18.93 -8.94
CA GLU A 451 19.56 -18.68 -8.55
C GLU A 451 19.88 -17.17 -8.48
N ASP A 452 19.33 -16.38 -9.38
CA ASP A 452 19.65 -14.96 -9.46
C ASP A 452 18.70 -14.06 -8.66
N LYS A 453 17.52 -14.56 -8.24
CA LYS A 453 16.45 -13.76 -7.60
C LYS A 453 16.15 -12.44 -8.34
N ASN A 454 16.49 -12.37 -9.61
CA ASN A 454 16.45 -11.16 -10.39
C ASN A 454 15.16 -11.10 -11.19
N TRP A 455 14.18 -10.40 -10.64
CA TRP A 455 12.90 -10.09 -11.28
C TRP A 455 12.98 -8.77 -12.07
N ASP A 456 14.10 -8.08 -12.03
CA ASP A 456 14.31 -6.81 -12.72
C ASP A 456 14.13 -6.94 -14.24
N ILE A 457 14.23 -8.16 -14.78
CA ILE A 457 14.00 -8.48 -16.19
C ILE A 457 12.54 -8.29 -16.65
N LEU A 458 11.59 -8.25 -15.73
CA LEU A 458 10.18 -8.01 -16.07
C LEU A 458 9.75 -6.54 -15.96
N LEU A 459 10.66 -5.68 -15.54
CA LEU A 459 10.40 -4.25 -15.31
C LEU A 459 11.10 -3.32 -16.33
N ASP A 460 11.88 -3.89 -17.30
CA ASP A 460 12.48 -3.16 -18.41
C ASP A 460 11.50 -3.16 -19.65
#